data_65c17427c49c1635132a58f30cfeaa56
#
_entry.id   65c17427c49c1635132a58f30cfeaa56
#
_cell.length_a   1.000
_cell.length_b   1.000
_cell.length_c   1.000
_cell.angle_alpha   90.00
_cell.angle_beta   90.00
_cell.angle_gamma   90.00
#
_symmetry.space_group_name_H-M   'P 1'
#
loop_
_entity.id
_entity.type
_entity.pdbx_description
1 polymer ?
#
loop_
_entity_poly.entity_id
_entity_poly.type
_entity_poly.pdbx_seq_one_letter_code
_entity_poly.pdbx_strand_id
1 'polypeptide(L)'
;MKTTFNVLGVAGSTRRGSYSTQALKIALEHAKKQGAEVCLLEIANLPIYDPNAPASKEVEQAAEAVSWAHAFIFASPDYHGSMSGALKNFLDHFYEEFAGKVFGFIVASHEKGLTVMDQIRTAIRQCYGWSMPYGVSINGPQDFTGGELANTRVSKRIQMMARDLVVYGRILNGQFVRDLSSSEQDTFAAHYRS
;
A
#
# COMPACT_ATOMS: atom_id res chain seq x y z
N MET A 1 12.57 4.71 23.52
CA MET A 1 12.55 3.53 22.62
C MET A 1 12.13 3.98 21.21
N LYS A 2 12.86 3.61 20.16
CA LYS A 2 12.36 3.86 18.79
C LYS A 2 11.15 2.95 18.56
N THR A 3 9.97 3.53 18.47
CA THR A 3 8.76 2.78 18.09
C THR A 3 8.98 2.13 16.72
N THR A 4 8.73 0.85 16.64
CA THR A 4 8.80 0.08 15.39
C THR A 4 7.81 0.69 14.39
N PHE A 5 8.22 0.84 13.13
CA PHE A 5 7.35 1.35 12.06
C PHE A 5 7.07 0.23 11.06
N ASN A 6 5.81 -0.10 10.90
CA ASN A 6 5.36 -1.28 10.17
C ASN A 6 4.84 -0.91 8.78
N VAL A 7 5.34 -1.56 7.74
CA VAL A 7 4.95 -1.35 6.35
C VAL A 7 4.36 -2.63 5.78
N LEU A 8 3.11 -2.57 5.34
CA LEU A 8 2.43 -3.65 4.65
C LEU A 8 2.49 -3.45 3.14
N GLY A 9 3.08 -4.40 2.43
CA GLY A 9 2.98 -4.48 0.98
C GLY A 9 1.79 -5.32 0.57
N VAL A 10 0.88 -4.77 -0.23
CA VAL A 10 -0.29 -5.49 -0.76
C VAL A 10 -0.08 -5.80 -2.23
N ALA A 11 0.04 -7.08 -2.54
CA ALA A 11 0.24 -7.59 -3.90
C ALA A 11 -1.10 -7.78 -4.61
N GLY A 12 -1.53 -6.77 -5.37
CA GLY A 12 -2.81 -6.73 -6.08
C GLY A 12 -2.89 -7.56 -7.35
N SER A 13 -1.91 -8.43 -7.63
CA SER A 13 -1.95 -9.32 -8.79
C SER A 13 -2.21 -10.75 -8.38
N THR A 14 -3.17 -11.41 -9.03
CA THR A 14 -3.41 -12.85 -8.89
C THR A 14 -2.44 -13.70 -9.70
N ARG A 15 -1.65 -13.09 -10.61
CA ARG A 15 -0.66 -13.78 -11.41
C ARG A 15 0.61 -14.03 -10.59
N ARG A 16 1.00 -15.29 -10.46
CA ARG A 16 2.28 -15.67 -9.84
C ARG A 16 3.45 -15.02 -10.57
N GLY A 17 4.40 -14.46 -9.80
CA GLY A 17 5.58 -13.81 -10.36
C GLY A 17 5.30 -12.55 -11.17
N SER A 18 4.18 -11.86 -10.91
CA SER A 18 3.86 -10.61 -11.61
C SER A 18 4.92 -9.53 -11.37
N TYR A 19 5.18 -8.70 -12.34
CA TYR A 19 6.15 -7.60 -12.22
C TYR A 19 5.78 -6.62 -11.11
N SER A 20 4.49 -6.34 -10.90
CA SER A 20 4.04 -5.49 -9.79
C SER A 20 4.43 -6.09 -8.44
N THR A 21 4.24 -7.41 -8.25
CA THR A 21 4.63 -8.12 -7.01
C THR A 21 6.16 -8.16 -6.84
N GLN A 22 6.91 -8.36 -7.92
CA GLN A 22 8.38 -8.35 -7.86
C GLN A 22 8.90 -6.97 -7.44
N ALA A 23 8.39 -5.89 -8.04
CA ALA A 23 8.76 -4.53 -7.67
C ALA A 23 8.34 -4.17 -6.23
N LEU A 24 7.19 -4.69 -5.77
CA LEU A 24 6.75 -4.56 -4.38
C LEU A 24 7.74 -5.19 -3.41
N LYS A 25 8.21 -6.41 -3.68
CA LYS A 25 9.21 -7.09 -2.85
C LYS A 25 10.49 -6.25 -2.74
N ILE A 26 10.96 -5.67 -3.86
CA ILE A 26 12.11 -4.77 -3.87
C ILE A 26 11.85 -3.53 -2.99
N ALA A 27 10.65 -2.93 -3.08
CA ALA A 27 10.29 -1.78 -2.27
C ALA A 27 10.27 -2.11 -0.77
N LEU A 28 9.74 -3.27 -0.39
CA LEU A 28 9.72 -3.74 1.00
C LEU A 28 11.15 -3.95 1.54
N GLU A 29 12.06 -4.52 0.76
CA GLU A 29 13.45 -4.64 1.15
C GLU A 29 14.13 -3.27 1.37
N HIS A 30 13.80 -2.27 0.56
CA HIS A 30 14.27 -0.91 0.78
C HIS A 30 13.64 -0.26 2.03
N ALA A 31 12.36 -0.48 2.30
CA ALA A 31 11.72 -0.01 3.53
C ALA A 31 12.35 -0.64 4.78
N LYS A 32 12.66 -1.94 4.72
CA LYS A 32 13.39 -2.65 5.79
C LYS A 32 14.78 -2.05 6.06
N LYS A 33 15.51 -1.69 5.00
CA LYS A 33 16.81 -0.98 5.14
C LYS A 33 16.67 0.40 5.78
N GLN A 34 15.47 1.01 5.75
CA GLN A 34 15.16 2.26 6.47
C GLN A 34 14.69 2.01 7.91
N GLY A 35 14.79 0.78 8.40
CA GLY A 35 14.43 0.40 9.77
C GLY A 35 12.93 0.22 9.98
N ALA A 36 12.17 -0.13 8.94
CA ALA A 36 10.80 -0.58 9.08
C ALA A 36 10.75 -2.10 9.25
N GLU A 37 9.75 -2.59 10.00
CA GLU A 37 9.29 -3.97 9.89
C GLU A 37 8.40 -4.07 8.66
N VAL A 38 8.51 -5.16 7.91
CA VAL A 38 7.79 -5.31 6.64
C VAL A 38 7.03 -6.63 6.59
N CYS A 39 5.84 -6.59 5.99
CA CYS A 39 5.03 -7.77 5.71
C CYS A 39 4.53 -7.69 4.26
N LEU A 40 4.47 -8.84 3.57
CA LEU A 40 3.86 -8.98 2.25
C LEU A 40 2.54 -9.71 2.38
N LEU A 41 1.46 -9.08 1.94
CA LEU A 41 0.13 -9.67 1.84
C LEU A 41 -0.20 -9.96 0.37
N GLU A 42 -0.35 -11.22 0.02
CA GLU A 42 -0.83 -11.67 -1.28
C GLU A 42 -2.34 -11.91 -1.20
N ILE A 43 -3.11 -11.12 -1.95
CA ILE A 43 -4.58 -11.08 -1.85
C ILE A 43 -5.30 -11.92 -2.92
N ALA A 44 -4.56 -12.80 -3.61
CA ALA A 44 -5.11 -13.61 -4.70
C ALA A 44 -6.28 -14.52 -4.29
N ASN A 45 -6.30 -14.95 -3.04
CA ASN A 45 -7.31 -15.87 -2.50
C ASN A 45 -8.35 -15.17 -1.61
N LEU A 46 -8.33 -13.84 -1.55
CA LEU A 46 -9.31 -13.11 -0.76
C LEU A 46 -10.70 -13.26 -1.39
N PRO A 47 -11.73 -13.72 -0.65
CA PRO A 47 -13.08 -13.85 -1.20
C PRO A 47 -13.61 -12.49 -1.66
N ILE A 48 -14.56 -12.51 -2.59
CA ILE A 48 -15.27 -11.30 -2.99
C ILE A 48 -15.98 -10.73 -1.76
N TYR A 49 -15.84 -9.42 -1.56
CA TYR A 49 -16.48 -8.72 -0.46
C TYR A 49 -18.00 -8.87 -0.52
N ASP A 50 -18.57 -9.36 0.57
CA ASP A 50 -20.00 -9.41 0.82
C ASP A 50 -20.25 -8.94 2.25
N PRO A 51 -20.95 -7.81 2.44
CA PRO A 51 -21.22 -7.26 3.78
C PRO A 51 -22.11 -8.17 4.65
N ASN A 52 -22.78 -9.17 4.05
CA ASN A 52 -23.64 -10.09 4.76
C ASN A 52 -22.96 -11.44 5.09
N ALA A 53 -21.79 -11.68 4.51
CA ALA A 53 -21.04 -12.91 4.75
C ALA A 53 -20.20 -12.80 6.04
N PRO A 54 -20.06 -13.90 6.81
CA PRO A 54 -19.10 -13.91 7.92
C PRO A 54 -17.68 -13.79 7.38
N ALA A 55 -16.79 -13.20 8.15
CA ALA A 55 -15.39 -13.11 7.78
C ALA A 55 -14.78 -14.51 7.60
N SER A 56 -14.10 -14.71 6.47
CA SER A 56 -13.32 -15.93 6.25
C SER A 56 -11.95 -15.80 6.94
N LYS A 57 -11.28 -16.94 7.09
CA LYS A 57 -9.92 -16.96 7.65
C LYS A 57 -8.96 -16.04 6.88
N GLU A 58 -9.09 -15.96 5.56
CA GLU A 58 -8.27 -15.10 4.70
C GLU A 58 -8.56 -13.61 4.98
N VAL A 59 -9.83 -13.25 5.21
CA VAL A 59 -10.22 -11.90 5.60
C VAL A 59 -9.70 -11.54 6.99
N GLU A 60 -9.82 -12.45 7.96
CA GLU A 60 -9.28 -12.26 9.32
C GLU A 60 -7.76 -12.03 9.29
N GLN A 61 -7.01 -12.85 8.56
CA GLN A 61 -5.57 -12.68 8.39
C GLN A 61 -5.20 -11.35 7.70
N ALA A 62 -5.98 -10.95 6.70
CA ALA A 62 -5.79 -9.66 6.06
C ALA A 62 -6.08 -8.51 7.04
N ALA A 63 -7.11 -8.61 7.87
CA ALA A 63 -7.46 -7.61 8.89
C ALA A 63 -6.37 -7.47 9.96
N GLU A 64 -5.78 -8.57 10.41
CA GLU A 64 -4.63 -8.56 11.33
C GLU A 64 -3.45 -7.80 10.70
N ALA A 65 -3.11 -8.10 9.44
CA ALA A 65 -2.02 -7.44 8.73
C ALA A 65 -2.30 -5.94 8.50
N VAL A 66 -3.53 -5.58 8.14
CA VAL A 66 -3.97 -4.18 7.94
C VAL A 66 -3.92 -3.41 9.26
N SER A 67 -4.38 -4.00 10.37
CA SER A 67 -4.33 -3.40 11.70
C SER A 67 -2.88 -3.18 12.17
N TRP A 68 -1.99 -4.15 11.93
CA TRP A 68 -0.58 -4.08 12.29
C TRP A 68 0.18 -2.96 11.54
N ALA A 69 -0.24 -2.60 10.34
CA ALA A 69 0.47 -1.67 9.48
C ALA A 69 0.31 -0.20 9.91
N HIS A 70 1.41 0.57 9.85
CA HIS A 70 1.43 2.03 9.96
C HIS A 70 1.46 2.71 8.59
N ALA A 71 1.92 2.00 7.56
CA ALA A 71 1.93 2.45 6.18
C ALA A 71 1.77 1.28 5.21
N PHE A 72 1.39 1.60 3.97
CA PHE A 72 1.12 0.61 2.93
C PHE A 72 1.90 0.90 1.65
N ILE A 73 2.28 -0.15 0.93
CA ILE A 73 2.67 -0.07 -0.48
C ILE A 73 1.71 -0.94 -1.28
N PHE A 74 0.83 -0.32 -2.06
CA PHE A 74 -0.07 -1.03 -2.95
C PHE A 74 0.60 -1.27 -4.30
N ALA A 75 0.59 -2.51 -4.77
CA ALA A 75 1.10 -2.87 -6.09
C ALA A 75 0.00 -3.45 -6.96
N SER A 76 -0.29 -2.82 -8.09
CA SER A 76 -1.34 -3.26 -9.02
C SER A 76 -0.79 -3.42 -10.44
N PRO A 77 -1.20 -4.44 -11.18
CA PRO A 77 -1.16 -4.37 -12.63
C PRO A 77 -2.17 -3.34 -13.12
N ASP A 78 -1.90 -2.81 -14.31
CA ASP A 78 -2.84 -2.01 -15.09
C ASP A 78 -3.64 -2.95 -15.99
N TYR A 79 -4.92 -3.10 -15.70
CA TYR A 79 -5.85 -3.83 -16.54
C TYR A 79 -6.88 -2.88 -17.12
N HIS A 80 -6.74 -2.57 -18.42
CA HIS A 80 -7.66 -1.68 -19.15
C HIS A 80 -7.75 -0.27 -18.54
N GLY A 81 -6.63 0.29 -18.10
CA GLY A 81 -6.57 1.60 -17.47
C GLY A 81 -7.09 1.63 -16.04
N SER A 82 -7.26 0.47 -15.40
CA SER A 82 -7.80 0.34 -14.05
C SER A 82 -6.90 -0.49 -13.13
N MET A 83 -7.04 -0.28 -11.82
CA MET A 83 -6.46 -1.20 -10.84
C MET A 83 -7.06 -2.60 -11.00
N SER A 84 -6.35 -3.62 -10.57
CA SER A 84 -6.86 -4.99 -10.62
C SER A 84 -8.13 -5.15 -9.79
N GLY A 85 -9.03 -6.04 -10.22
CA GLY A 85 -10.21 -6.39 -9.43
C GLY A 85 -9.85 -6.94 -8.05
N ALA A 86 -8.72 -7.66 -7.92
CA ALA A 86 -8.26 -8.15 -6.63
C ALA A 86 -7.89 -7.01 -5.66
N LEU A 87 -7.19 -5.96 -6.14
CA LEU A 87 -6.88 -4.79 -5.30
C LEU A 87 -8.16 -4.02 -4.94
N LYS A 88 -9.08 -3.86 -5.89
CA LYS A 88 -10.36 -3.21 -5.59
C LYS A 88 -11.16 -4.00 -4.55
N ASN A 89 -11.23 -5.33 -4.71
CA ASN A 89 -11.87 -6.22 -3.74
C ASN A 89 -11.24 -6.10 -2.33
N PHE A 90 -9.91 -6.06 -2.25
CA PHE A 90 -9.22 -5.84 -0.97
C PHE A 90 -9.62 -4.49 -0.33
N LEU A 91 -9.71 -3.43 -1.12
CA LEU A 91 -10.14 -2.12 -0.62
C LEU A 91 -11.59 -2.11 -0.10
N ASP A 92 -12.45 -2.98 -0.63
CA ASP A 92 -13.85 -3.06 -0.20
C ASP A 92 -14.02 -3.74 1.16
N HIS A 93 -13.04 -4.53 1.62
CA HIS A 93 -13.05 -5.14 2.95
C HIS A 93 -12.64 -4.18 4.08
N PHE A 94 -11.98 -3.05 3.79
CA PHE A 94 -11.38 -2.18 4.80
C PHE A 94 -11.70 -0.71 4.52
N TYR A 95 -11.93 0.06 5.55
CA TYR A 95 -12.26 1.47 5.45
C TYR A 95 -11.57 2.30 6.56
N GLU A 96 -12.04 2.18 7.80
CA GLU A 96 -11.55 2.97 8.93
C GLU A 96 -10.10 2.65 9.30
N GLU A 97 -9.68 1.42 9.03
CA GLU A 97 -8.32 0.94 9.29
C GLU A 97 -7.25 1.68 8.48
N PHE A 98 -7.63 2.36 7.42
CA PHE A 98 -6.74 3.14 6.58
C PHE A 98 -6.55 4.58 7.06
N ALA A 99 -7.41 5.07 7.95
CA ALA A 99 -7.39 6.46 8.40
C ALA A 99 -6.04 6.84 9.02
N GLY A 100 -5.51 8.01 8.62
CA GLY A 100 -4.25 8.54 9.12
C GLY A 100 -2.97 7.82 8.66
N LYS A 101 -3.07 6.69 7.95
CA LYS A 101 -1.94 5.92 7.45
C LYS A 101 -1.43 6.44 6.10
N VAL A 102 -0.17 6.13 5.76
CA VAL A 102 0.49 6.61 4.53
C VAL A 102 0.59 5.51 3.49
N PHE A 103 0.36 5.87 2.24
CA PHE A 103 0.28 4.93 1.11
C PHE A 103 1.22 5.32 -0.02
N GLY A 104 2.12 4.40 -0.38
CA GLY A 104 2.84 4.39 -1.64
C GLY A 104 2.20 3.42 -2.63
N PHE A 105 2.47 3.58 -3.92
CA PHE A 105 1.91 2.69 -4.93
C PHE A 105 2.86 2.44 -6.09
N ILE A 106 2.79 1.21 -6.59
CA ILE A 106 3.54 0.71 -7.75
C ILE A 106 2.53 0.18 -8.75
N VAL A 107 2.62 0.64 -9.99
CA VAL A 107 1.73 0.20 -11.08
C VAL A 107 2.55 -0.43 -12.19
N ALA A 108 2.25 -1.68 -12.53
CA ALA A 108 2.81 -2.35 -13.70
C ALA A 108 1.91 -2.10 -14.91
N SER A 109 2.41 -1.29 -15.86
CA SER A 109 1.68 -0.88 -17.06
C SER A 109 2.62 -0.81 -18.26
N HIS A 110 2.11 -1.12 -19.45
CA HIS A 110 2.82 -0.87 -20.71
C HIS A 110 2.86 0.63 -21.06
N GLU A 111 1.92 1.37 -20.53
CA GLU A 111 1.88 2.80 -20.60
C GLU A 111 2.24 3.47 -19.27
N LYS A 112 2.04 4.46 -18.77
CA LYS A 112 2.52 4.99 -17.49
C LYS A 112 1.67 4.63 -16.27
N GLY A 113 0.50 4.02 -16.49
CA GLY A 113 -0.43 3.63 -15.42
C GLY A 113 -0.95 4.79 -14.57
N LEU A 114 -1.02 6.01 -15.14
CA LEU A 114 -1.42 7.21 -14.39
C LEU A 114 -2.87 7.14 -13.93
N THR A 115 -3.76 6.62 -14.76
CA THR A 115 -5.18 6.42 -14.42
C THR A 115 -5.34 5.48 -13.23
N VAL A 116 -4.56 4.40 -13.18
CA VAL A 116 -4.53 3.45 -12.06
C VAL A 116 -4.04 4.13 -10.78
N MET A 117 -2.98 4.93 -10.88
CA MET A 117 -2.46 5.69 -9.74
C MET A 117 -3.49 6.68 -9.20
N ASP A 118 -4.24 7.33 -10.06
CA ASP A 118 -5.28 8.28 -9.65
C ASP A 118 -6.49 7.59 -9.03
N GLN A 119 -6.86 6.41 -9.50
CA GLN A 119 -7.89 5.58 -8.87
C GLN A 119 -7.47 5.14 -7.46
N ILE A 120 -6.23 4.65 -7.30
CA ILE A 120 -5.70 4.25 -5.99
C ILE A 120 -5.68 5.46 -5.03
N ARG A 121 -5.20 6.62 -5.48
CA ARG A 121 -5.21 7.87 -4.69
C ARG A 121 -6.63 8.26 -4.26
N THR A 122 -7.59 8.15 -5.17
CA THR A 122 -8.99 8.47 -4.87
C THR A 122 -9.54 7.54 -3.80
N ALA A 123 -9.32 6.23 -3.92
CA ALA A 123 -9.75 5.25 -2.92
C ALA A 123 -9.12 5.52 -1.54
N ILE A 124 -7.80 5.74 -1.50
CA ILE A 124 -7.07 6.05 -0.26
C ILE A 124 -7.64 7.32 0.41
N ARG A 125 -7.87 8.38 -0.37
CA ARG A 125 -8.42 9.63 0.15
C ARG A 125 -9.84 9.48 0.69
N GLN A 126 -10.66 8.64 0.06
CA GLN A 126 -12.00 8.33 0.57
C GLN A 126 -11.96 7.61 1.92
N CYS A 127 -10.89 6.86 2.18
CA CYS A 127 -10.64 6.18 3.46
C CYS A 127 -9.77 7.01 4.41
N TYR A 128 -9.66 8.33 4.22
CA TYR A 128 -8.89 9.26 5.06
C TYR A 128 -7.40 8.90 5.21
N GLY A 129 -6.84 8.18 4.25
CA GLY A 129 -5.42 7.87 4.15
C GLY A 129 -4.61 8.97 3.44
N TRP A 130 -3.32 9.04 3.72
CA TRP A 130 -2.36 9.95 3.11
C TRP A 130 -1.66 9.28 1.93
N SER A 131 -1.95 9.65 0.70
CA SER A 131 -1.22 9.15 -0.46
C SER A 131 0.09 9.91 -0.65
N MET A 132 1.17 9.17 -0.96
CA MET A 132 2.42 9.79 -1.40
C MET A 132 2.18 10.68 -2.63
N PRO A 133 2.90 11.82 -2.77
CA PRO A 133 2.72 12.76 -3.89
C PRO A 133 3.11 12.16 -5.24
N TYR A 134 3.76 11.01 -5.25
CA TYR A 134 4.17 10.28 -6.44
C TYR A 134 4.08 8.77 -6.22
N GLY A 135 3.97 8.03 -7.31
CA GLY A 135 4.06 6.57 -7.37
C GLY A 135 5.20 6.11 -8.27
N VAL A 136 5.30 4.80 -8.44
CA VAL A 136 6.25 4.15 -9.33
C VAL A 136 5.50 3.44 -10.44
N SER A 137 5.79 3.80 -11.69
CA SER A 137 5.36 3.05 -12.86
C SER A 137 6.49 2.11 -13.31
N ILE A 138 6.14 0.89 -13.61
CA ILE A 138 7.05 -0.11 -14.18
C ILE A 138 6.47 -0.66 -15.49
N ASN A 139 7.35 -0.89 -16.47
CA ASN A 139 7.02 -1.67 -17.66
C ASN A 139 7.78 -3.00 -17.56
N GLY A 140 7.08 -4.07 -17.18
CA GLY A 140 7.70 -5.35 -16.85
C GLY A 140 8.70 -5.84 -17.89
N PRO A 141 8.33 -6.00 -19.17
CA PRO A 141 9.25 -6.48 -20.19
C PRO A 141 10.47 -5.59 -20.48
N GLN A 142 10.34 -4.28 -20.23
CA GLN A 142 11.41 -3.31 -20.49
C GLN A 142 12.31 -3.09 -19.27
N ASP A 143 11.74 -3.19 -18.06
CA ASP A 143 12.43 -2.86 -16.82
C ASP A 143 13.07 -4.07 -16.16
N PHE A 144 12.62 -5.30 -16.49
CA PHE A 144 13.12 -6.54 -15.92
C PHE A 144 13.83 -7.39 -16.98
N THR A 145 14.96 -8.00 -16.60
CA THR A 145 15.73 -8.94 -17.43
C THR A 145 16.07 -10.15 -16.57
N GLY A 146 15.74 -11.35 -17.05
CA GLY A 146 16.03 -12.60 -16.31
C GLY A 146 15.33 -12.67 -14.93
N GLY A 147 14.25 -11.94 -14.73
CA GLY A 147 13.55 -11.88 -13.44
C GLY A 147 14.07 -10.81 -12.47
N GLU A 148 15.11 -10.08 -12.86
CA GLU A 148 15.70 -9.01 -12.05
C GLU A 148 15.36 -7.62 -12.61
N LEU A 149 15.20 -6.64 -11.74
CA LEU A 149 14.96 -5.24 -12.12
C LEU A 149 16.26 -4.63 -12.68
N ALA A 150 16.38 -4.58 -14.00
CA ALA A 150 17.55 -4.07 -14.70
C ALA A 150 17.56 -2.56 -14.89
N ASN A 151 16.36 -1.92 -14.93
CA ASN A 151 16.25 -0.48 -15.12
C ASN A 151 16.66 0.29 -13.85
N THR A 152 17.86 0.86 -13.89
CA THR A 152 18.45 1.61 -12.76
C THR A 152 17.64 2.84 -12.37
N ARG A 153 16.95 3.51 -13.31
CA ARG A 153 16.09 4.67 -13.03
C ARG A 153 14.85 4.25 -12.23
N VAL A 154 14.22 3.15 -12.62
CA VAL A 154 13.07 2.59 -11.91
C VAL A 154 13.50 2.09 -10.53
N SER A 155 14.64 1.41 -10.42
CA SER A 155 15.20 0.96 -9.15
C SER A 155 15.42 2.13 -8.18
N LYS A 156 16.04 3.22 -8.63
CA LYS A 156 16.21 4.44 -7.81
C LYS A 156 14.87 5.05 -7.39
N ARG A 157 13.85 5.01 -8.26
CA ARG A 157 12.51 5.53 -7.97
C ARG A 157 11.81 4.69 -6.88
N ILE A 158 11.93 3.36 -6.94
CA ILE A 158 11.42 2.45 -5.91
C ILE A 158 12.13 2.72 -4.57
N GLN A 159 13.45 2.82 -4.57
CA GLN A 159 14.24 3.13 -3.38
C GLN A 159 13.83 4.46 -2.74
N MET A 160 13.66 5.50 -3.54
CA MET A 160 13.22 6.83 -3.08
C MET A 160 11.81 6.73 -2.46
N MET A 161 10.86 6.08 -3.12
CA MET A 161 9.49 5.91 -2.60
C MET A 161 9.50 5.16 -1.27
N ALA A 162 10.22 4.05 -1.17
CA ALA A 162 10.28 3.26 0.06
C ALA A 162 10.92 4.05 1.23
N ARG A 163 11.99 4.79 0.94
CA ARG A 163 12.61 5.69 1.93
C ARG A 163 11.64 6.77 2.40
N ASP A 164 11.01 7.47 1.47
CA ASP A 164 10.11 8.57 1.79
C ASP A 164 8.86 8.09 2.52
N LEU A 165 8.32 6.93 2.13
CA LEU A 165 7.20 6.30 2.83
C LEU A 165 7.51 6.07 4.31
N VAL A 166 8.71 5.57 4.64
CA VAL A 166 9.11 5.31 6.03
C VAL A 166 9.35 6.62 6.78
N VAL A 167 10.03 7.58 6.16
CA VAL A 167 10.39 8.85 6.83
C VAL A 167 9.16 9.72 7.07
N TYR A 168 8.38 10.00 6.03
CA TYR A 168 7.17 10.83 6.17
C TYR A 168 6.05 10.08 6.88
N GLY A 169 5.96 8.77 6.67
CA GLY A 169 4.99 7.92 7.37
C GLY A 169 5.15 7.97 8.88
N ARG A 170 6.38 7.94 9.39
CA ARG A 170 6.65 8.10 10.83
C ARG A 170 6.17 9.43 11.38
N ILE A 171 6.34 10.52 10.61
CA ILE A 171 5.93 11.86 11.02
C ILE A 171 4.41 11.95 11.07
N LEU A 172 3.73 11.54 9.98
CA LEU A 172 2.28 11.61 9.86
C LEU A 172 1.57 10.67 10.84
N ASN A 173 2.03 9.41 10.95
CA ASN A 173 1.49 8.47 11.92
C ASN A 173 1.71 8.95 13.36
N GLY A 174 2.90 9.46 13.67
CA GLY A 174 3.19 10.03 14.99
C GLY A 174 2.30 11.23 15.31
N GLN A 175 1.93 12.06 14.34
CA GLN A 175 0.99 13.16 14.56
C GLN A 175 -0.42 12.62 14.75
N PHE A 176 -0.88 11.69 13.90
CA PHE A 176 -2.21 11.10 14.04
C PHE A 176 -2.43 10.43 15.40
N VAL A 177 -1.44 9.68 15.91
CA VAL A 177 -1.49 9.06 17.25
C VAL A 177 -1.58 10.13 18.35
N ARG A 178 -0.87 11.25 18.22
CA ARG A 178 -0.99 12.37 19.17
C ARG A 178 -2.37 13.01 19.13
N ASP A 179 -2.92 13.20 17.94
CA ASP A 179 -4.26 13.77 17.75
C ASP A 179 -5.34 12.85 18.32
N LEU A 180 -5.22 11.52 18.14
CA LEU A 180 -6.10 10.55 18.77
C LEU A 180 -6.09 10.65 20.30
N SER A 181 -4.92 10.92 20.89
CA SER A 181 -4.75 11.00 22.35
C SER A 181 -5.06 12.39 22.92
N SER A 182 -5.31 13.38 22.05
CA SER A 182 -5.60 14.76 22.46
C SER A 182 -7.08 14.97 22.78
N SER A 183 -7.39 16.07 23.46
CA SER A 183 -8.78 16.51 23.69
C SER A 183 -9.30 17.48 22.61
N GLU A 184 -8.49 17.77 21.59
CA GLU A 184 -8.85 18.71 20.52
C GLU A 184 -9.97 18.14 19.66
N GLN A 185 -11.10 18.86 19.55
CA GLN A 185 -12.31 18.36 18.90
C GLN A 185 -12.32 18.59 17.38
N ASP A 186 -11.64 19.65 16.91
CA ASP A 186 -11.69 20.08 15.51
C ASP A 186 -10.55 19.45 14.65
N THR A 187 -10.30 18.14 14.86
CA THR A 187 -9.37 17.35 14.05
C THR A 187 -10.08 16.15 13.43
N PHE A 188 -9.65 15.73 12.24
CA PHE A 188 -10.25 14.54 11.64
C PHE A 188 -10.00 13.28 12.50
N ALA A 189 -8.91 13.23 13.25
CA ALA A 189 -8.62 12.15 14.18
C ALA A 189 -9.67 12.02 15.30
N ALA A 190 -10.40 13.10 15.63
CA ALA A 190 -11.44 13.05 16.65
C ALA A 190 -12.56 12.04 16.31
N HIS A 191 -12.82 11.78 15.03
CA HIS A 191 -13.79 10.78 14.57
C HIS A 191 -13.37 9.32 14.84
N TYR A 192 -12.08 9.08 15.12
CA TYR A 192 -11.50 7.76 15.33
C TYR A 192 -11.06 7.52 16.78
N ARG A 193 -11.47 8.40 17.71
CA ARG A 193 -11.27 8.19 19.16
C ARG A 193 -12.31 7.20 19.67
N SER A 194 -11.87 6.10 20.25
CA SER A 194 -12.68 5.11 20.97
C SER A 194 -13.02 5.58 22.39
#